data_6144d9ca706673c268eeb0f165b906fc
#
_entry.id   6144d9ca706673c268eeb0f165b906fc
#
_cell.length_a   1.000
_cell.length_b   1.000
_cell.length_c   1.000
_cell.angle_alpha   90.00
_cell.angle_beta   90.00
_cell.angle_gamma   90.00
#
_symmetry.space_group_name_H-M   'P 1'
#
loop_
_entity.id
_entity.type
_entity.pdbx_description
1 polymer ?
#
loop_
_entity_poly.entity_id
_entity_poly.type
_entity_poly.pdbx_seq_one_letter_code
_entity_poly.pdbx_strand_id
1 'polypeptide(L)'
;MGVVIRQSFKASVSNYVGIGIGFISLFFLFPYFFTPEQFGAIRLLIELSAVLSGFALMGTNYSINKYFTYFKNDSNGHNGFFFYSLLAPALGLVLVFGALFTFKTDLLKLFNAKSDLITNDLISVLGGLVLATVCLTIIEVSSANFGRIAKPYFIREVVQRIGIISIAFLFYLGILDFIACTWGIVGIYSLVFW
;
A
#
# COMPACT_ATOMS: atom_id res chain seq x y z
N MET A 1 -23.46 6.23 -20.54
CA MET A 1 -23.63 5.26 -19.42
C MET A 1 -22.86 3.95 -19.61
N GLY A 2 -22.73 3.37 -20.82
CA GLY A 2 -22.05 2.07 -21.03
C GLY A 2 -20.59 1.95 -20.60
N VAL A 3 -19.79 3.02 -20.69
CA VAL A 3 -18.36 2.99 -20.32
C VAL A 3 -18.17 2.83 -18.82
N VAL A 4 -18.93 3.57 -18.00
CA VAL A 4 -18.85 3.51 -16.55
C VAL A 4 -19.28 2.13 -16.03
N ILE A 5 -20.40 1.60 -16.55
CA ILE A 5 -20.90 0.26 -16.17
C ILE A 5 -19.86 -0.81 -16.52
N ARG A 6 -19.27 -0.74 -17.71
CA ARG A 6 -18.24 -1.71 -18.12
C ARG A 6 -16.96 -1.63 -17.27
N GLN A 7 -16.56 -0.44 -16.86
CA GLN A 7 -15.40 -0.27 -15.98
C GLN A 7 -15.68 -0.76 -14.54
N SER A 8 -16.87 -0.44 -14.02
CA SER A 8 -17.29 -0.92 -12.70
C SER A 8 -17.39 -2.45 -12.67
N PHE A 9 -17.94 -3.08 -13.71
CA PHE A 9 -17.99 -4.53 -13.81
C PHE A 9 -16.59 -5.16 -13.81
N LYS A 10 -15.65 -4.60 -14.61
CA LYS A 10 -14.26 -5.07 -14.62
C LYS A 10 -13.58 -4.91 -13.27
N ALA A 11 -13.79 -3.78 -12.58
CA ALA A 11 -13.25 -3.55 -11.25
C ALA A 11 -13.82 -4.55 -10.23
N SER A 12 -15.13 -4.85 -10.30
CA SER A 12 -15.76 -5.86 -9.45
C SER A 12 -15.19 -7.25 -9.68
N VAL A 13 -15.03 -7.67 -10.94
CA VAL A 13 -14.41 -8.97 -11.26
C VAL A 13 -12.98 -9.03 -10.72
N SER A 14 -12.17 -7.98 -10.90
CA SER A 14 -10.81 -7.92 -10.34
C SER A 14 -10.81 -8.06 -8.83
N ASN A 15 -11.76 -7.44 -8.15
CA ASN A 15 -11.91 -7.53 -6.70
C ASN A 15 -12.24 -8.96 -6.25
N TYR A 16 -13.21 -9.63 -6.88
CA TYR A 16 -13.53 -11.03 -6.54
C TYR A 16 -12.38 -11.99 -6.81
N VAL A 17 -11.67 -11.82 -7.93
CA VAL A 17 -10.45 -12.61 -8.23
C VAL A 17 -9.39 -12.34 -7.16
N GLY A 18 -9.18 -11.07 -6.80
CA GLY A 18 -8.26 -10.68 -5.74
C GLY A 18 -8.63 -11.29 -4.38
N ILE A 19 -9.90 -11.29 -4.00
CA ILE A 19 -10.38 -11.93 -2.75
C ILE A 19 -10.04 -13.43 -2.79
N GLY A 20 -10.31 -14.13 -3.91
CA GLY A 20 -9.98 -15.54 -4.05
C GLY A 20 -8.47 -15.82 -3.90
N ILE A 21 -7.63 -15.05 -4.58
CA ILE A 21 -6.16 -15.14 -4.43
C ILE A 21 -5.74 -14.86 -2.99
N GLY A 22 -6.30 -13.80 -2.38
CA GLY A 22 -6.03 -13.43 -1.00
C GLY A 22 -6.43 -14.51 -0.01
N PHE A 23 -7.57 -15.15 -0.20
CA PHE A 23 -8.02 -16.26 0.63
C PHE A 23 -7.05 -17.45 0.57
N ILE A 24 -6.70 -17.88 -0.65
CA ILE A 24 -5.76 -19.00 -0.85
C ILE A 24 -4.39 -18.66 -0.24
N SER A 25 -3.87 -17.46 -0.46
CA SER A 25 -2.57 -17.07 0.07
C SER A 25 -2.55 -17.01 1.59
N LEU A 26 -3.59 -16.44 2.20
CA LEU A 26 -3.64 -16.19 3.64
C LEU A 26 -3.83 -17.49 4.44
N PHE A 27 -4.69 -18.39 3.96
CA PHE A 27 -5.06 -19.59 4.70
C PHE A 27 -4.19 -20.80 4.38
N PHE A 28 -3.61 -20.86 3.18
CA PHE A 28 -2.86 -22.05 2.74
C PHE A 28 -1.38 -21.77 2.51
N LEU A 29 -1.03 -20.69 1.78
CA LEU A 29 0.36 -20.47 1.37
C LEU A 29 1.22 -19.87 2.48
N PHE A 30 0.76 -18.80 3.12
CA PHE A 30 1.55 -18.10 4.13
C PHE A 30 1.80 -18.92 5.40
N PRO A 31 0.82 -19.67 5.95
CA PRO A 31 1.10 -20.56 7.08
C PRO A 31 2.07 -21.70 6.73
N TYR A 32 2.21 -22.04 5.46
CA TYR A 32 3.17 -23.03 5.01
C TYR A 32 4.58 -22.44 4.80
N PHE A 33 4.68 -21.19 4.35
CA PHE A 33 5.95 -20.54 4.03
C PHE A 33 6.61 -19.84 5.22
N PHE A 34 5.83 -19.36 6.17
CA PHE A 34 6.30 -18.57 7.31
C PHE A 34 5.99 -19.25 8.63
N THR A 35 6.84 -18.99 9.64
CA THR A 35 6.47 -19.30 11.01
C THR A 35 5.32 -18.37 11.47
N PRO A 36 4.50 -18.76 12.46
CA PRO A 36 3.43 -17.92 12.98
C PRO A 36 3.90 -16.52 13.40
N GLU A 37 5.10 -16.41 13.96
CA GLU A 37 5.71 -15.16 14.39
C GLU A 37 6.07 -14.25 13.19
N GLN A 38 6.72 -14.83 12.18
CA GLN A 38 7.07 -14.12 10.94
C GLN A 38 5.83 -13.63 10.20
N PHE A 39 4.83 -14.49 10.07
CA PHE A 39 3.56 -14.15 9.46
C PHE A 39 2.86 -13.01 10.22
N GLY A 40 2.83 -13.10 11.56
CA GLY A 40 2.29 -12.06 12.43
C GLY A 40 3.01 -10.72 12.24
N ALA A 41 4.35 -10.73 12.16
CA ALA A 41 5.15 -9.53 11.93
C ALA A 41 4.85 -8.87 10.58
N ILE A 42 4.81 -9.64 9.49
CA ILE A 42 4.46 -9.12 8.15
C ILE A 42 3.05 -8.52 8.15
N ARG A 43 2.09 -9.23 8.73
CA ARG A 43 0.69 -8.77 8.80
C ARG A 43 0.58 -7.46 9.57
N LEU A 44 1.25 -7.38 10.71
CA LEU A 44 1.29 -6.18 11.54
C LEU A 44 1.89 -4.99 10.79
N LEU A 45 3.00 -5.18 10.07
CA LEU A 45 3.61 -4.12 9.26
C LEU A 45 2.66 -3.59 8.18
N ILE A 46 1.97 -4.48 7.47
CA ILE A 46 1.02 -4.10 6.42
C ILE A 46 -0.18 -3.34 7.01
N GLU A 47 -0.80 -3.86 8.07
CA GLU A 47 -1.98 -3.21 8.68
C GLU A 47 -1.61 -1.88 9.36
N LEU A 48 -0.47 -1.82 10.04
CA LEU A 48 0.00 -0.59 10.66
C LEU A 48 0.36 0.46 9.60
N SER A 49 0.98 0.05 8.48
CA SER A 49 1.25 0.96 7.36
C SER A 49 -0.04 1.52 6.75
N ALA A 50 -1.10 0.73 6.66
CA ALA A 50 -2.40 1.19 6.17
C ALA A 50 -3.02 2.25 7.09
N VAL A 51 -2.95 2.05 8.41
CA VAL A 51 -3.42 3.04 9.40
C VAL A 51 -2.60 4.34 9.32
N LEU A 52 -1.28 4.23 9.34
CA LEU A 52 -0.38 5.39 9.29
C LEU A 52 -0.50 6.17 7.97
N SER A 53 -0.67 5.48 6.85
CA SER A 53 -0.92 6.11 5.56
C SER A 53 -2.25 6.86 5.53
N GLY A 54 -3.28 6.35 6.20
CA GLY A 54 -4.55 7.06 6.39
C GLY A 54 -4.37 8.42 7.09
N PHE A 55 -3.56 8.46 8.15
CA PHE A 55 -3.20 9.72 8.81
C PHE A 55 -2.36 10.62 7.91
N ALA A 56 -1.37 10.08 7.19
CA ALA A 56 -0.52 10.86 6.30
C ALA A 56 -1.31 11.50 5.15
N LEU A 57 -2.34 10.84 4.65
CA LEU A 57 -3.18 11.37 3.56
C LEU A 57 -4.01 12.59 3.97
N MET A 58 -4.29 12.81 5.26
CA MET A 58 -5.02 14.00 5.78
C MET A 58 -6.31 14.32 5.00
N GLY A 59 -7.01 13.29 4.52
CA GLY A 59 -8.25 13.48 3.74
C GLY A 59 -8.07 13.93 2.29
N THR A 60 -6.84 13.92 1.77
CA THR A 60 -6.52 14.33 0.39
C THR A 60 -7.32 13.54 -0.66
N ASN A 61 -7.63 12.27 -0.39
CA ASN A 61 -8.45 11.43 -1.26
C ASN A 61 -9.81 12.06 -1.58
N TYR A 62 -10.48 12.59 -0.55
CA TYR A 62 -11.78 13.26 -0.70
C TYR A 62 -11.63 14.59 -1.40
N SER A 63 -10.56 15.34 -1.10
CA SER A 63 -10.27 16.62 -1.73
C SER A 63 -10.00 16.46 -3.23
N ILE A 64 -9.19 15.48 -3.63
CA ILE A 64 -8.93 15.20 -5.05
C ILE A 64 -10.23 14.88 -5.79
N ASN A 65 -11.08 14.00 -5.25
CA ASN A 65 -12.34 13.63 -5.89
C ASN A 65 -13.32 14.80 -6.00
N LYS A 66 -13.39 15.66 -4.97
CA LYS A 66 -14.34 16.77 -4.92
C LYS A 66 -13.93 17.93 -5.80
N TYR A 67 -12.66 18.31 -5.76
CA TYR A 67 -12.18 19.55 -6.38
C TYR A 67 -11.61 19.36 -7.79
N PHE A 68 -11.26 18.16 -8.19
CA PHE A 68 -10.73 17.88 -9.54
C PHE A 68 -11.62 18.45 -10.66
N THR A 69 -12.95 18.33 -10.53
CA THR A 69 -13.90 18.82 -11.53
C THR A 69 -13.85 20.32 -11.71
N TYR A 70 -13.50 21.10 -10.67
CA TYR A 70 -13.40 22.55 -10.73
C TYR A 70 -12.10 23.03 -11.42
N PHE A 71 -11.01 22.25 -11.26
CA PHE A 71 -9.69 22.58 -11.78
C PHE A 71 -9.38 21.89 -13.11
N LYS A 72 -10.31 21.04 -13.61
CA LYS A 72 -10.12 20.31 -14.85
C LYS A 72 -10.01 21.27 -16.02
N ASN A 73 -8.80 21.45 -16.55
CA ASN A 73 -8.49 22.23 -17.73
C ASN A 73 -7.38 21.54 -18.51
N ASP A 74 -7.72 20.96 -19.65
CA ASP A 74 -6.80 20.16 -20.45
C ASP A 74 -5.70 21.00 -21.11
N SER A 75 -5.92 22.32 -21.31
CA SER A 75 -4.97 23.23 -21.94
C SER A 75 -3.87 23.72 -20.98
N ASN A 76 -4.14 23.81 -19.68
CA ASN A 76 -3.23 24.40 -18.69
C ASN A 76 -2.74 23.39 -17.63
N GLY A 77 -2.67 22.10 -17.96
CA GLY A 77 -2.19 21.08 -17.03
C GLY A 77 -2.97 21.05 -15.70
N HIS A 78 -4.30 21.20 -15.79
CA HIS A 78 -5.23 21.25 -14.65
C HIS A 78 -4.87 22.31 -13.60
N ASN A 79 -4.30 23.45 -14.04
CA ASN A 79 -3.92 24.60 -13.18
C ASN A 79 -3.01 24.23 -11.98
N GLY A 80 -2.16 23.23 -12.14
CA GLY A 80 -1.26 22.77 -11.06
C GLY A 80 -1.94 22.03 -9.92
N PHE A 81 -3.20 21.62 -10.07
CA PHE A 81 -4.00 20.97 -9.04
C PHE A 81 -3.30 19.77 -8.40
N PHE A 82 -2.64 18.94 -9.21
CA PHE A 82 -1.89 17.78 -8.70
C PHE A 82 -0.73 18.16 -7.79
N PHE A 83 -0.03 19.25 -8.09
CA PHE A 83 1.05 19.73 -7.23
C PHE A 83 0.50 20.17 -5.86
N TYR A 84 -0.56 20.95 -5.84
CA TYR A 84 -1.19 21.37 -4.58
C TYR A 84 -1.79 20.21 -3.80
N SER A 85 -2.33 19.21 -4.48
CA SER A 85 -2.89 18.01 -3.83
C SER A 85 -1.83 17.11 -3.20
N LEU A 86 -0.54 17.22 -3.58
CA LEU A 86 0.56 16.51 -2.98
C LEU A 86 1.11 17.18 -1.71
N LEU A 87 0.86 18.47 -1.51
CA LEU A 87 1.40 19.20 -0.34
C LEU A 87 0.86 18.66 0.98
N ALA A 88 -0.44 18.39 1.08
CA ALA A 88 -1.03 17.88 2.32
C ALA A 88 -0.52 16.48 2.70
N PRO A 89 -0.47 15.48 1.78
CA PRO A 89 0.17 14.20 2.07
C PRO A 89 1.66 14.31 2.38
N ALA A 90 2.40 15.23 1.74
CA ALA A 90 3.81 15.46 2.04
C ALA A 90 4.01 15.93 3.48
N LEU A 91 3.21 16.91 3.94
CA LEU A 91 3.21 17.34 5.34
C LEU A 91 2.78 16.20 6.28
N GLY A 92 1.75 15.45 5.92
CA GLY A 92 1.32 14.28 6.67
C GLY A 92 2.40 13.21 6.80
N LEU A 93 3.15 12.94 5.74
CA LEU A 93 4.30 12.03 5.77
C LEU A 93 5.39 12.53 6.72
N VAL A 94 5.72 13.82 6.69
CA VAL A 94 6.71 14.41 7.62
C VAL A 94 6.26 14.21 9.07
N LEU A 95 4.98 14.43 9.37
CA LEU A 95 4.44 14.21 10.73
C LEU A 95 4.49 12.73 11.13
N VAL A 96 4.10 11.82 10.24
CA VAL A 96 4.13 10.37 10.51
C VAL A 96 5.57 9.88 10.68
N PHE A 97 6.52 10.29 9.84
CA PHE A 97 7.93 9.93 10.00
C PHE A 97 8.53 10.53 11.26
N GLY A 98 8.20 11.78 11.59
CA GLY A 98 8.57 12.41 12.85
C GLY A 98 8.06 11.63 14.07
N ALA A 99 6.80 11.21 14.04
CA ALA A 99 6.23 10.36 15.08
C ALA A 99 6.91 8.98 15.16
N LEU A 100 7.13 8.32 14.03
CA LEU A 100 7.85 7.03 13.99
C LEU A 100 9.27 7.15 14.55
N PHE A 101 9.98 8.24 14.26
CA PHE A 101 11.31 8.47 14.77
C PHE A 101 11.31 8.73 16.28
N THR A 102 10.37 9.55 16.77
CA THR A 102 10.26 9.92 18.19
C THR A 102 9.83 8.74 19.07
N PHE A 103 8.85 7.96 18.63
CA PHE A 103 8.30 6.83 19.37
C PHE A 103 8.94 5.49 19.03
N LYS A 104 10.04 5.49 18.28
CA LYS A 104 10.74 4.28 17.83
C LYS A 104 11.06 3.31 18.97
N THR A 105 11.62 3.81 20.07
CA THR A 105 12.00 3.00 21.24
C THR A 105 10.79 2.39 21.94
N ASP A 106 9.69 3.11 22.03
CA ASP A 106 8.49 2.62 22.70
C ASP A 106 7.75 1.62 21.82
N LEU A 107 7.73 1.83 20.52
CA LEU A 107 7.24 0.85 19.54
C LEU A 107 8.04 -0.45 19.62
N LEU A 108 9.37 -0.39 19.65
CA LEU A 108 10.21 -1.58 19.81
C LEU A 108 9.92 -2.31 21.14
N LYS A 109 9.76 -1.61 22.25
CA LYS A 109 9.42 -2.24 23.54
C LYS A 109 8.07 -2.93 23.49
N LEU A 110 7.05 -2.31 22.89
CA LEU A 110 5.71 -2.89 22.77
C LEU A 110 5.72 -4.16 21.91
N PHE A 111 6.52 -4.19 20.87
CA PHE A 111 6.57 -5.32 19.94
C PHE A 111 7.52 -6.41 20.39
N ASN A 112 8.69 -6.08 20.95
CA ASN A 112 9.66 -7.06 21.48
C ASN A 112 9.16 -7.75 22.74
N ALA A 113 8.13 -7.22 23.43
CA ALA A 113 7.48 -7.95 24.52
C ALA A 113 6.84 -9.28 24.08
N LYS A 114 6.65 -9.49 22.77
CA LYS A 114 6.02 -10.70 22.21
C LYS A 114 6.87 -11.49 21.21
N SER A 115 7.87 -10.87 20.58
CA SER A 115 8.81 -11.57 19.68
C SER A 115 10.04 -10.70 19.39
N ASP A 116 11.23 -11.31 19.47
CA ASP A 116 12.51 -10.64 19.16
C ASP A 116 12.74 -10.38 17.67
N LEU A 117 11.73 -10.68 16.82
CA LEU A 117 11.81 -10.52 15.38
C LEU A 117 11.71 -9.07 14.91
N ILE A 118 11.15 -8.16 15.74
CA ILE A 118 10.96 -6.76 15.33
C ILE A 118 12.21 -5.96 15.67
N THR A 119 13.03 -5.77 14.66
CA THR A 119 14.29 -5.02 14.71
C THR A 119 14.11 -3.60 14.17
N ASN A 120 15.16 -2.80 14.32
CA ASN A 120 15.24 -1.47 13.72
C ASN A 120 14.98 -1.47 12.20
N ASP A 121 15.36 -2.55 11.51
CA ASP A 121 15.18 -2.70 10.07
C ASP A 121 13.71 -2.81 9.69
N LEU A 122 12.89 -3.51 10.50
CA LEU A 122 11.46 -3.61 10.25
C LEU A 122 10.71 -2.29 10.46
N ILE A 123 11.20 -1.40 11.33
CA ILE A 123 10.66 -0.03 11.44
C ILE A 123 10.97 0.76 10.16
N SER A 124 12.13 0.58 9.57
CA SER A 124 12.49 1.20 8.29
C SER A 124 11.61 0.68 7.14
N VAL A 125 11.34 -0.62 7.12
CA VAL A 125 10.38 -1.26 6.21
C VAL A 125 8.97 -0.67 6.39
N LEU A 126 8.52 -0.47 7.63
CA LEU A 126 7.23 0.17 7.92
C LEU A 126 7.16 1.57 7.29
N GLY A 127 8.20 2.38 7.46
CA GLY A 127 8.29 3.69 6.81
C GLY A 127 8.19 3.60 5.27
N GLY A 128 8.91 2.66 4.67
CA GLY A 128 8.83 2.38 3.23
C GLY A 128 7.43 1.98 2.78
N LEU A 129 6.74 1.11 3.54
CA LEU A 129 5.36 0.70 3.26
C LEU A 129 4.38 1.88 3.36
N VAL A 130 4.52 2.75 4.37
CA VAL A 130 3.68 3.95 4.52
C VAL A 130 3.83 4.85 3.30
N LEU A 131 5.06 5.15 2.89
CA LEU A 131 5.33 5.98 1.73
C LEU A 131 4.73 5.36 0.46
N ALA A 132 5.00 4.08 0.21
CA ALA A 132 4.48 3.37 -0.96
C ALA A 132 2.94 3.37 -0.96
N THR A 133 2.29 3.13 0.19
CA THR A 133 0.82 3.11 0.30
C THR A 133 0.20 4.48 0.06
N VAL A 134 0.80 5.57 0.58
CA VAL A 134 0.34 6.95 0.34
C VAL A 134 0.40 7.28 -1.16
N CYS A 135 1.54 7.02 -1.79
CA CYS A 135 1.72 7.25 -3.22
C CYS A 135 0.71 6.44 -4.05
N LEU A 136 0.57 5.15 -3.76
CA LEU A 136 -0.41 4.27 -4.40
C LEU A 136 -1.83 4.86 -4.36
N THR A 137 -2.25 5.28 -3.17
CA THR A 137 -3.60 5.81 -2.96
C THR A 137 -3.83 7.10 -3.76
N ILE A 138 -2.85 7.99 -3.83
CA ILE A 138 -2.94 9.23 -4.61
C ILE A 138 -3.08 8.92 -6.10
N ILE A 139 -2.29 7.97 -6.63
CA ILE A 139 -2.37 7.55 -8.04
C ILE A 139 -3.71 6.90 -8.34
N GLU A 140 -4.20 6.03 -7.46
CA GLU A 140 -5.49 5.34 -7.60
C GLU A 140 -6.64 6.35 -7.70
N VAL A 141 -6.70 7.30 -6.78
CA VAL A 141 -7.74 8.34 -6.75
C VAL A 141 -7.63 9.26 -7.96
N SER A 142 -6.42 9.67 -8.33
CA SER A 142 -6.19 10.49 -9.51
C SER A 142 -6.62 9.77 -10.80
N SER A 143 -6.28 8.49 -10.94
CA SER A 143 -6.66 7.67 -12.09
C SER A 143 -8.18 7.48 -12.20
N ALA A 144 -8.87 7.37 -11.07
CA ALA A 144 -10.32 7.27 -11.02
C ALA A 144 -11.00 8.52 -11.59
N ASN A 145 -10.46 9.71 -11.34
CA ASN A 145 -10.96 10.97 -11.87
C ASN A 145 -10.82 11.09 -13.41
N PHE A 146 -9.86 10.37 -14.01
CA PHE A 146 -9.74 10.23 -15.46
C PHE A 146 -10.62 9.11 -16.06
N GLY A 147 -11.51 8.51 -15.25
CA GLY A 147 -12.38 7.42 -15.68
C GLY A 147 -11.65 6.09 -15.92
N ARG A 148 -10.43 5.93 -15.41
CA ARG A 148 -9.63 4.71 -15.52
C ARG A 148 -9.62 3.93 -14.20
N ILE A 149 -10.78 3.49 -13.76
CA ILE A 149 -10.96 2.82 -12.46
C ILE A 149 -10.45 1.37 -12.50
N ALA A 150 -10.71 0.65 -13.58
CA ALA A 150 -10.47 -0.80 -13.65
C ALA A 150 -8.97 -1.18 -13.60
N LYS A 151 -8.08 -0.38 -14.20
CA LYS A 151 -6.64 -0.68 -14.24
C LYS A 151 -5.99 -0.63 -12.86
N PRO A 152 -6.10 0.47 -12.05
CA PRO A 152 -5.52 0.51 -10.72
C PRO A 152 -6.06 -0.59 -9.80
N TYR A 153 -7.36 -0.88 -9.86
CA TYR A 153 -7.96 -1.97 -9.09
C TYR A 153 -7.38 -3.34 -9.46
N PHE A 154 -7.23 -3.63 -10.74
CA PHE A 154 -6.63 -4.90 -11.18
C PHE A 154 -5.19 -5.05 -10.69
N ILE A 155 -4.40 -3.99 -10.79
CA ILE A 155 -3.01 -4.00 -10.36
C ILE A 155 -2.93 -4.23 -8.84
N ARG A 156 -3.70 -3.49 -8.06
CA ARG A 156 -3.73 -3.61 -6.60
C ARG A 156 -4.25 -4.97 -6.13
N GLU A 157 -5.38 -5.44 -6.67
CA GLU A 157 -6.04 -6.65 -6.15
C GLU A 157 -5.44 -7.95 -6.69
N VAL A 158 -4.85 -7.93 -7.89
CA VAL A 158 -4.33 -9.13 -8.52
C VAL A 158 -2.80 -9.11 -8.59
N VAL A 159 -2.22 -8.10 -9.25
CA VAL A 159 -0.77 -8.07 -9.50
C VAL A 159 0.01 -7.95 -8.20
N GLN A 160 -0.40 -7.07 -7.31
CA GLN A 160 0.23 -6.88 -6.00
C GLN A 160 0.18 -8.16 -5.15
N ARG A 161 -0.96 -8.84 -5.11
CA ARG A 161 -1.08 -10.10 -4.35
C ARG A 161 -0.22 -11.22 -4.92
N ILE A 162 -0.21 -11.38 -6.25
CA ILE A 162 0.67 -12.34 -6.91
C ILE A 162 2.14 -12.00 -6.63
N GLY A 163 2.51 -10.72 -6.68
CA GLY A 163 3.86 -10.27 -6.36
C GLY A 163 4.27 -10.65 -4.93
N ILE A 164 3.41 -10.40 -3.95
CA ILE A 164 3.69 -10.78 -2.54
C ILE A 164 3.84 -12.30 -2.40
N ILE A 165 2.98 -13.10 -3.05
CA ILE A 165 3.09 -14.55 -3.05
C ILE A 165 4.41 -15.01 -3.67
N SER A 166 4.85 -14.37 -4.76
CA SER A 166 6.11 -14.69 -5.43
C SER A 166 7.32 -14.44 -4.53
N ILE A 167 7.33 -13.31 -3.80
CA ILE A 167 8.39 -13.01 -2.82
C ILE A 167 8.35 -13.98 -1.65
N ALA A 168 7.17 -14.32 -1.13
CA ALA A 168 7.02 -15.31 -0.08
C ALA A 168 7.52 -16.70 -0.52
N PHE A 169 7.30 -17.06 -1.76
CA PHE A 169 7.81 -18.29 -2.34
C PHE A 169 9.34 -18.29 -2.47
N LEU A 170 9.96 -17.17 -2.88
CA LEU A 170 11.41 -17.01 -2.91
C LEU A 170 12.04 -17.11 -1.51
N PHE A 171 11.35 -16.59 -0.49
CA PHE A 171 11.75 -16.77 0.90
C PHE A 171 11.69 -18.23 1.32
N TYR A 172 10.63 -18.96 0.97
CA TYR A 172 10.48 -20.38 1.26
C TYR A 172 11.58 -21.24 0.63
N LEU A 173 12.04 -20.89 -0.58
CA LEU A 173 13.16 -21.53 -1.24
C LEU A 173 14.54 -21.22 -0.60
N GLY A 174 14.60 -20.38 0.41
CA GLY A 174 15.84 -19.97 1.08
C GLY A 174 16.71 -19.02 0.27
N ILE A 175 16.18 -18.41 -0.81
CA ILE A 175 16.91 -17.45 -1.65
C ILE A 175 16.97 -16.07 -0.99
N LEU A 176 15.95 -15.72 -0.23
CA LEU A 176 15.82 -14.42 0.44
C LEU A 176 15.81 -14.60 1.96
N ASP A 177 16.49 -13.71 2.67
CA ASP A 177 16.35 -13.56 4.11
C ASP A 177 15.03 -12.90 4.47
N PHE A 178 14.59 -13.02 5.72
CA PHE A 178 13.32 -12.43 6.19
C PHE A 178 13.26 -10.91 5.98
N ILE A 179 14.36 -10.20 6.25
CA ILE A 179 14.44 -8.74 6.03
C ILE A 179 14.38 -8.41 4.54
N ALA A 180 15.08 -9.18 3.69
CA ALA A 180 15.03 -9.01 2.25
C ALA A 180 13.61 -9.29 1.69
N CYS A 181 12.91 -10.29 2.24
CA CYS A 181 11.52 -10.57 1.91
C CYS A 181 10.61 -9.37 2.24
N THR A 182 10.74 -8.77 3.43
CA THR A 182 9.94 -7.60 3.82
C THR A 182 10.23 -6.37 2.96
N TRP A 183 11.49 -6.11 2.60
CA TRP A 183 11.84 -5.08 1.61
C TRP A 183 11.32 -5.39 0.20
N GLY A 184 11.29 -6.64 -0.17
CA GLY A 184 10.66 -7.09 -1.41
C GLY A 184 9.17 -6.75 -1.47
N ILE A 185 8.45 -6.90 -0.35
CA ILE A 185 7.04 -6.46 -0.24
C ILE A 185 6.93 -4.94 -0.48
N VAL A 186 7.80 -4.11 0.13
CA VAL A 186 7.85 -2.67 -0.15
C VAL A 186 8.06 -2.41 -1.65
N GLY A 187 8.97 -3.17 -2.27
CA GLY A 187 9.22 -3.11 -3.71
C GLY A 187 7.96 -3.38 -4.54
N ILE A 188 7.18 -4.41 -4.21
CA ILE A 188 5.91 -4.69 -4.89
C ILE A 188 4.90 -3.55 -4.72
N TYR A 189 4.79 -2.99 -3.51
CA TYR A 189 3.94 -1.82 -3.30
C TYR A 189 4.38 -0.61 -4.13
N SER A 190 5.67 -0.46 -4.40
CA SER A 190 6.20 0.64 -5.22
C SER A 190 6.15 0.35 -6.73
N LEU A 191 6.26 -0.92 -7.17
CA LEU A 191 6.18 -1.30 -8.60
C LEU A 191 4.82 -1.06 -9.23
N VAL A 192 3.77 -0.96 -8.41
CA VAL A 192 2.41 -0.63 -8.88
C VAL A 192 2.31 0.80 -9.45
N PHE A 193 3.39 1.61 -9.38
CA PHE A 193 3.44 2.95 -9.97
C PHE A 193 3.52 2.96 -11.52
N TRP A 194 3.85 1.84 -12.15
CA TRP A 194 4.05 1.70 -13.60
C TRP A 194 2.86 1.00 -14.26
#